data_87be80b1be2c8f1b6f0a57a8fe06b03b
#
_entry.id   87be80b1be2c8f1b6f0a57a8fe06b03b
#
_cell.length_a   1.000
_cell.length_b   1.000
_cell.length_c   1.000
_cell.angle_alpha   90.00
_cell.angle_beta   90.00
_cell.angle_gamma   90.00
#
_symmetry.space_group_name_H-M   'P 1'
#
loop_
_entity.id
_entity.type
_entity.pdbx_description
1 polymer ?
#
loop_
_entity_poly.entity_id
_entity_poly.type
_entity_poly.pdbx_seq_one_letter_code
_entity_poly.pdbx_strand_id
1 'polypeptide(L)'
;MDIFHTLTLQDKETFNDYCYKSNFSSYEYTFASLYLWRNLSKTTFAIIDNTLIVKKNEECYGNFFMIPYNYTQSKLNSIIELLLSYEKDSNNYSNSNVLSNNTHNLYLFGDVENFFIDDLRKYCSHKFEIVDSPDDYEYIYLTKDLINLSGKKYHSKKNLYNFFKKNYSFKISEINSPKIINDCLDLIRKWEKSKTFLSTELKIEYDVIRDVLINFYKLDLKSIAIYVDNTLAGFSIGEKYGDTAIIHIERCDISFKGIYSFLNRTFLEMYFSDTLYVNRQEDCGNLGLRKSKESYHPISYIKKCFIKITD
;
A
#
# COMPACT_ATOMS: atom_id res chain seq x y z
N MET A 1 5.73 -11.57 27.99
CA MET A 1 4.87 -10.39 27.73
C MET A 1 5.08 -10.02 26.28
N ASP A 2 4.03 -9.87 25.50
CA ASP A 2 4.19 -9.43 24.12
C ASP A 2 4.68 -7.98 24.09
N ILE A 3 5.81 -7.74 23.45
CA ILE A 3 6.42 -6.41 23.33
C ILE A 3 5.85 -5.63 22.16
N PHE A 4 5.08 -6.28 21.28
CA PHE A 4 4.47 -5.64 20.11
C PHE A 4 3.11 -5.03 20.44
N HIS A 5 2.90 -3.80 19.99
CA HIS A 5 1.69 -3.01 20.20
C HIS A 5 0.91 -2.86 18.89
N THR A 6 -0.42 -2.84 18.99
CA THR A 6 -1.28 -2.57 17.83
C THR A 6 -1.06 -1.14 17.33
N LEU A 7 -0.92 -0.98 16.02
CA LEU A 7 -0.76 0.32 15.36
C LEU A 7 -2.03 1.16 15.44
N THR A 8 -1.90 2.39 15.92
CA THR A 8 -3.00 3.37 16.05
C THR A 8 -2.65 4.72 15.44
N LEU A 9 -3.63 5.62 15.30
CA LEU A 9 -3.39 6.99 14.83
C LEU A 9 -2.46 7.82 15.73
N GLN A 10 -2.35 7.45 17.01
CA GLN A 10 -1.49 8.15 17.95
C GLN A 10 -0.01 7.91 17.68
N ASP A 11 0.30 6.84 16.96
CA ASP A 11 1.68 6.43 16.65
C ASP A 11 2.27 7.17 15.43
N LYS A 12 1.44 8.01 14.76
CA LYS A 12 1.81 8.69 13.51
C LYS A 12 3.12 9.48 13.61
N GLU A 13 3.25 10.33 14.62
CA GLU A 13 4.44 11.17 14.80
C GLU A 13 5.68 10.30 15.00
N THR A 14 5.56 9.25 15.83
CA THR A 14 6.64 8.28 16.05
C THR A 14 7.07 7.61 14.75
N PHE A 15 6.11 7.11 13.96
CA PHE A 15 6.41 6.47 12.68
C PHE A 15 7.03 7.43 11.67
N ASN A 16 6.51 8.65 11.57
CA ASN A 16 7.06 9.65 10.66
C ASN A 16 8.52 9.95 10.96
N ASP A 17 8.90 10.04 12.23
CA ASP A 17 10.31 10.24 12.63
C ASP A 17 11.23 9.11 12.15
N TYR A 18 10.75 7.88 12.13
CA TYR A 18 11.50 6.73 11.61
C TYR A 18 11.47 6.65 10.09
N CYS A 19 10.33 6.90 9.47
CA CYS A 19 10.18 6.88 8.01
C CYS A 19 11.09 7.90 7.33
N TYR A 20 11.16 9.13 7.83
CA TYR A 20 12.02 10.19 7.26
C TYR A 20 13.52 9.90 7.38
N LYS A 21 13.93 9.09 8.36
CA LYS A 21 15.32 8.68 8.56
C LYS A 21 15.71 7.45 7.73
N SER A 22 14.72 6.76 7.17
CA SER A 22 14.91 5.54 6.40
C SER A 22 14.73 5.82 4.91
N ASN A 23 15.54 5.19 4.07
CA ASN A 23 15.52 5.39 2.61
C ASN A 23 14.67 4.32 1.91
N PHE A 24 13.46 4.08 2.40
CA PHE A 24 12.55 3.15 1.76
C PHE A 24 11.92 3.78 0.51
N SER A 25 11.83 2.99 -0.55
CA SER A 25 11.18 3.36 -1.81
C SER A 25 9.74 2.85 -1.88
N SER A 26 9.46 1.71 -1.22
CA SER A 26 8.15 1.08 -1.19
C SER A 26 7.15 1.89 -0.38
N TYR A 27 5.92 1.98 -0.89
CA TYR A 27 4.80 2.61 -0.20
C TYR A 27 4.45 1.88 1.12
N GLU A 28 4.78 0.59 1.23
CA GLU A 28 4.52 -0.23 2.42
C GLU A 28 5.08 0.38 3.71
N TYR A 29 6.16 1.15 3.59
CA TYR A 29 6.88 1.73 4.72
C TYR A 29 6.36 3.10 5.15
N THR A 30 5.32 3.66 4.52
CA THR A 30 4.69 4.90 4.99
C THR A 30 3.71 4.63 6.13
N PHE A 31 3.59 5.58 7.06
CA PHE A 31 2.61 5.45 8.14
C PHE A 31 1.18 5.30 7.60
N ALA A 32 0.83 6.09 6.59
CA ALA A 32 -0.51 6.03 6.02
C ALA A 32 -0.82 4.65 5.45
N SER A 33 0.11 4.05 4.72
CA SER A 33 -0.05 2.68 4.19
C SER A 33 -0.22 1.65 5.30
N LEU A 34 0.69 1.65 6.28
CA LEU A 34 0.62 0.74 7.42
C LEU A 34 -0.70 0.89 8.18
N TYR A 35 -1.15 2.14 8.38
CA TYR A 35 -2.41 2.40 9.06
C TYR A 35 -3.63 1.94 8.25
N LEU A 36 -3.64 2.18 6.94
CA LEU A 36 -4.72 1.73 6.05
C LEU A 36 -4.96 0.22 6.20
N TRP A 37 -3.91 -0.56 6.08
CA TRP A 37 -4.00 -2.02 5.99
C TRP A 37 -3.81 -2.73 7.33
N ARG A 38 -3.61 -2.00 8.45
CA ARG A 38 -3.28 -2.57 9.76
C ARG A 38 -4.21 -3.67 10.25
N ASN A 39 -5.51 -3.56 9.97
CA ASN A 39 -6.50 -4.56 10.39
C ASN A 39 -6.46 -5.82 9.53
N LEU A 40 -6.13 -5.69 8.25
CA LEU A 40 -5.98 -6.81 7.32
C LEU A 40 -4.70 -7.58 7.62
N SER A 41 -3.57 -6.87 7.68
CA SER A 41 -2.25 -7.44 7.95
C SER A 41 -1.96 -7.61 9.45
N LYS A 42 -2.95 -7.37 10.33
CA LYS A 42 -2.80 -7.42 11.79
C LYS A 42 -1.52 -6.76 12.28
N THR A 43 -1.24 -5.59 11.73
CA THR A 43 0.01 -4.86 11.92
C THR A 43 0.21 -4.48 13.39
N THR A 44 1.36 -4.87 13.92
CA THR A 44 1.85 -4.51 15.24
C THR A 44 3.28 -4.00 15.15
N PHE A 45 3.76 -3.28 16.16
CA PHE A 45 5.12 -2.75 16.16
C PHE A 45 5.73 -2.74 17.56
N ALA A 46 7.06 -2.69 17.61
CA ALA A 46 7.85 -2.47 18.80
C ALA A 46 9.03 -1.54 18.51
N ILE A 47 9.50 -0.81 19.50
CA ILE A 47 10.74 -0.03 19.42
C ILE A 47 11.75 -0.65 20.38
N ILE A 48 12.86 -1.12 19.83
CA ILE A 48 13.92 -1.78 20.58
C ILE A 48 15.25 -1.13 20.20
N ASP A 49 15.97 -0.61 21.17
CA ASP A 49 17.26 0.05 20.98
C ASP A 49 17.25 1.10 19.84
N ASN A 50 16.21 1.94 19.83
CA ASN A 50 16.01 2.98 18.80
C ASN A 50 15.81 2.43 17.38
N THR A 51 15.38 1.17 17.25
CA THR A 51 14.99 0.54 16.00
C THR A 51 13.49 0.26 16.04
N LEU A 52 12.72 0.75 15.09
CA LEU A 52 11.30 0.45 14.95
C LEU A 52 11.16 -0.84 14.15
N ILE A 53 10.48 -1.81 14.71
CA ILE A 53 10.23 -3.13 14.13
C ILE A 53 8.72 -3.27 13.91
N VAL A 54 8.31 -3.50 12.67
CA VAL A 54 6.91 -3.74 12.30
C VAL A 54 6.73 -5.22 12.02
N LYS A 55 5.68 -5.82 12.60
CA LYS A 55 5.26 -7.19 12.37
C LYS A 55 3.91 -7.19 11.67
N LYS A 56 3.79 -7.95 10.61
CA LYS A 56 2.53 -8.22 9.88
C LYS A 56 2.14 -9.69 10.02
N ASN A 57 0.84 -9.95 9.88
CA ASN A 57 0.28 -11.30 9.72
C ASN A 57 -0.70 -11.26 8.56
N GLU A 58 -0.33 -11.83 7.44
CA GLU A 58 -1.13 -11.86 6.22
C GLU A 58 -1.60 -13.28 5.91
N GLU A 59 -2.80 -13.40 5.35
CA GLU A 59 -3.43 -14.72 5.14
C GLU A 59 -2.59 -15.65 4.25
N CYS A 60 -1.96 -15.10 3.22
CA CYS A 60 -1.14 -15.87 2.27
C CYS A 60 0.26 -16.18 2.76
N TYR A 61 0.84 -15.32 3.61
CA TYR A 61 2.26 -15.37 3.96
C TYR A 61 2.50 -15.69 5.44
N GLY A 62 1.46 -15.61 6.28
CA GLY A 62 1.58 -15.77 7.73
C GLY A 62 2.23 -14.57 8.41
N ASN A 63 2.93 -14.81 9.52
CA ASN A 63 3.68 -13.79 10.25
C ASN A 63 5.01 -13.50 9.56
N PHE A 64 5.37 -12.24 9.48
CA PHE A 64 6.70 -11.80 9.08
C PHE A 64 7.00 -10.41 9.65
N PHE A 65 8.26 -10.03 9.67
CA PHE A 65 8.69 -8.68 10.01
C PHE A 65 9.01 -7.90 8.74
N MET A 66 8.76 -6.61 8.75
CA MET A 66 9.26 -5.71 7.71
C MET A 66 10.74 -5.38 7.96
N ILE A 67 11.42 -4.79 6.99
CA ILE A 67 12.78 -4.27 7.20
C ILE A 67 12.74 -3.32 8.41
N PRO A 68 13.59 -3.53 9.45
CA PRO A 68 13.59 -2.66 10.61
C PRO A 68 13.95 -1.22 10.24
N TYR A 69 13.19 -0.25 10.74
CA TYR A 69 13.48 1.15 10.49
C TYR A 69 14.65 1.62 11.36
N ASN A 70 15.52 2.46 10.81
CA ASN A 70 16.66 3.05 11.52
C ASN A 70 17.62 2.01 12.12
N TYR A 71 17.68 0.80 11.54
CA TYR A 71 18.67 -0.18 11.95
C TYR A 71 20.06 0.27 11.53
N THR A 72 21.09 -0.18 12.25
CA THR A 72 22.47 -0.06 11.81
C THR A 72 23.01 -1.42 11.40
N GLN A 73 23.86 -1.42 10.36
CA GLN A 73 24.42 -2.65 9.82
C GLN A 73 25.15 -3.48 10.89
N SER A 74 25.81 -2.82 11.84
CA SER A 74 26.50 -3.50 12.96
C SER A 74 25.56 -4.18 13.94
N LYS A 75 24.29 -3.76 14.02
CA LYS A 75 23.27 -4.37 14.89
C LYS A 75 22.37 -5.37 14.17
N LEU A 76 22.46 -5.48 12.85
CA LEU A 76 21.53 -6.26 12.03
C LEU A 76 21.47 -7.71 12.50
N ASN A 77 22.61 -8.35 12.74
CA ASN A 77 22.64 -9.74 13.20
C ASN A 77 21.98 -9.91 14.58
N SER A 78 22.22 -8.99 15.52
CA SER A 78 21.59 -9.03 16.83
C SER A 78 20.07 -8.83 16.77
N ILE A 79 19.60 -8.01 15.83
CA ILE A 79 18.17 -7.84 15.58
C ILE A 79 17.57 -9.15 15.05
N ILE A 80 18.24 -9.82 14.10
CA ILE A 80 17.78 -11.10 13.55
C ILE A 80 17.67 -12.16 14.64
N GLU A 81 18.68 -12.31 15.50
CA GLU A 81 18.65 -13.25 16.64
C GLU A 81 17.47 -12.96 17.59
N LEU A 82 17.24 -11.67 17.88
CA LEU A 82 16.11 -11.26 18.71
C LEU A 82 14.76 -11.70 18.08
N LEU A 83 14.58 -11.43 16.76
CA LEU A 83 13.36 -11.77 16.06
C LEU A 83 13.14 -13.28 15.95
N LEU A 84 14.20 -14.05 15.74
CA LEU A 84 14.14 -15.51 15.72
C LEU A 84 13.78 -16.07 17.11
N SER A 85 14.35 -15.52 18.18
CA SER A 85 14.00 -15.89 19.55
C SER A 85 12.53 -15.60 19.86
N TYR A 86 12.06 -14.40 19.50
CA TYR A 86 10.65 -13.98 19.68
C TYR A 86 9.68 -14.93 18.97
N GLU A 87 9.98 -15.33 17.73
CA GLU A 87 9.12 -16.25 16.98
C GLU A 87 9.10 -17.68 17.58
N LYS A 88 10.23 -18.16 18.08
CA LYS A 88 10.31 -19.46 18.78
C LYS A 88 9.45 -19.45 20.04
N ASP A 89 9.51 -18.39 20.84
CA ASP A 89 8.72 -18.26 22.06
C ASP A 89 7.23 -18.17 21.77
N SER A 90 6.84 -17.38 20.76
CA SER A 90 5.44 -17.22 20.32
C SER A 90 4.83 -18.55 19.87
N ASN A 91 5.59 -19.38 19.14
CA ASN A 91 5.15 -20.68 18.67
C ASN A 91 4.99 -21.70 19.81
N ASN A 92 5.82 -21.64 20.85
CA ASN A 92 5.71 -22.50 22.04
C ASN A 92 4.42 -22.21 22.86
N TYR A 93 3.98 -20.95 22.93
CA TYR A 93 2.72 -20.57 23.58
C TYR A 93 1.48 -20.98 22.76
N SER A 94 1.57 -20.99 21.43
CA SER A 94 0.43 -21.35 20.56
C SER A 94 0.16 -22.85 20.51
N ASN A 95 1.18 -23.69 20.67
CA ASN A 95 1.06 -25.15 20.63
C ASN A 95 0.39 -25.78 21.86
N SER A 96 0.09 -25.00 22.91
CA SER A 96 -0.55 -25.49 24.11
C SER A 96 -2.09 -25.56 24.04
N ASN A 97 -2.75 -25.02 23.01
CA ASN A 97 -4.21 -24.87 23.02
C ASN A 97 -4.99 -25.12 21.72
N VAL A 98 -4.40 -25.42 20.55
CA VAL A 98 -5.17 -25.73 19.35
C VAL A 98 -4.42 -26.70 18.43
N LEU A 99 -5.03 -27.83 18.14
CA LEU A 99 -4.77 -28.67 16.95
C LEU A 99 -5.23 -27.89 15.70
N SER A 100 -4.45 -26.94 15.22
CA SER A 100 -4.66 -26.29 13.94
C SER A 100 -3.40 -26.39 13.10
N ASN A 101 -3.61 -26.88 11.89
CA ASN A 101 -2.64 -27.16 10.86
C ASN A 101 -1.44 -26.20 10.86
N ASN A 102 -0.24 -26.78 10.96
CA ASN A 102 1.08 -26.16 10.91
C ASN A 102 1.23 -25.10 9.83
N THR A 103 0.95 -23.85 10.13
CA THR A 103 1.58 -22.71 9.46
C THR A 103 2.77 -22.30 10.32
N HIS A 104 3.88 -23.03 10.21
CA HIS A 104 5.18 -22.52 10.64
C HIS A 104 5.40 -21.19 9.91
N ASN A 105 5.86 -20.16 10.63
CA ASN A 105 6.29 -18.90 10.03
C ASN A 105 7.27 -19.24 8.91
N LEU A 106 6.78 -19.13 7.66
CA LEU A 106 7.59 -19.48 6.50
C LEU A 106 8.71 -18.44 6.32
N TYR A 107 8.46 -17.18 6.69
CA TYR A 107 9.34 -16.07 6.39
C TYR A 107 9.69 -15.28 7.66
N LEU A 108 10.97 -14.88 7.81
CA LEU A 108 11.37 -13.95 8.85
C LEU A 108 11.05 -12.50 8.41
N PHE A 109 11.39 -12.14 7.19
CA PHE A 109 11.11 -10.83 6.63
C PHE A 109 10.22 -10.91 5.40
N GLY A 110 9.34 -9.91 5.24
CA GLY A 110 8.51 -9.69 4.07
C GLY A 110 8.56 -8.23 3.60
N ASP A 111 8.02 -7.95 2.42
CA ASP A 111 8.07 -6.64 1.76
C ASP A 111 9.50 -6.10 1.59
N VAL A 112 10.47 -6.99 1.42
CA VAL A 112 11.89 -6.67 1.44
C VAL A 112 12.34 -6.05 0.13
N GLU A 113 12.95 -4.85 0.21
CA GLU A 113 13.61 -4.18 -0.91
C GLU A 113 15.05 -4.70 -1.10
N ASN A 114 15.56 -4.60 -2.34
CA ASN A 114 16.87 -5.17 -2.72
C ASN A 114 18.07 -4.71 -1.88
N PHE A 115 18.08 -3.44 -1.42
CA PHE A 115 19.19 -2.93 -0.62
C PHE A 115 19.38 -3.72 0.70
N PHE A 116 18.28 -4.19 1.30
CA PHE A 116 18.35 -4.96 2.53
C PHE A 116 18.92 -6.37 2.31
N ILE A 117 18.69 -6.94 1.11
CA ILE A 117 19.30 -8.23 0.74
C ILE A 117 20.84 -8.12 0.74
N ASP A 118 21.38 -7.01 0.26
CA ASP A 118 22.82 -6.80 0.25
C ASP A 118 23.39 -6.64 1.67
N ASP A 119 22.64 -5.99 2.56
CA ASP A 119 23.01 -5.92 3.96
C ASP A 119 22.91 -7.30 4.64
N LEU A 120 21.88 -8.10 4.36
CA LEU A 120 21.77 -9.47 4.86
C LEU A 120 22.96 -10.34 4.41
N ARG A 121 23.33 -10.29 3.14
CA ARG A 121 24.46 -11.05 2.61
C ARG A 121 25.77 -10.71 3.30
N LYS A 122 25.93 -9.48 3.75
CA LYS A 122 27.17 -8.98 4.35
C LYS A 122 27.24 -9.13 5.86
N TYR A 123 26.11 -9.00 6.55
CA TYR A 123 26.07 -8.85 8.00
C TYR A 123 25.25 -9.94 8.73
N CYS A 124 24.45 -10.75 8.02
CA CYS A 124 23.70 -11.83 8.62
C CYS A 124 24.59 -13.09 8.75
N SER A 125 24.61 -13.72 9.93
CA SER A 125 25.35 -14.97 10.16
C SER A 125 24.57 -16.21 9.73
N HIS A 126 23.26 -16.07 9.53
CA HIS A 126 22.38 -17.17 9.14
C HIS A 126 22.36 -17.38 7.62
N LYS A 127 22.11 -18.62 7.22
CA LYS A 127 21.75 -18.92 5.83
C LYS A 127 20.31 -18.49 5.57
N PHE A 128 20.05 -17.96 4.40
CA PHE A 128 18.71 -17.56 4.03
C PHE A 128 18.40 -17.79 2.56
N GLU A 129 17.14 -18.00 2.29
CA GLU A 129 16.54 -18.09 0.96
C GLU A 129 15.76 -16.82 0.66
N ILE A 130 15.84 -16.36 -0.59
CA ILE A 130 15.08 -15.22 -1.10
C ILE A 130 13.93 -15.77 -1.93
N VAL A 131 12.70 -15.45 -1.55
CA VAL A 131 11.50 -15.85 -2.28
C VAL A 131 10.92 -14.62 -2.94
N ASP A 132 11.06 -14.56 -4.25
CA ASP A 132 10.57 -13.45 -5.07
C ASP A 132 9.04 -13.40 -5.11
N SER A 133 8.45 -12.21 -5.08
CA SER A 133 7.00 -12.00 -5.09
C SER A 133 6.57 -11.03 -6.20
N PRO A 134 6.57 -11.47 -7.47
CA PRO A 134 6.29 -10.59 -8.61
C PRO A 134 4.88 -9.98 -8.60
N ASP A 135 3.91 -10.62 -7.97
CA ASP A 135 2.54 -10.14 -7.84
C ASP A 135 2.43 -8.92 -6.89
N ASP A 136 3.44 -8.76 -6.02
CA ASP A 136 3.55 -7.65 -5.07
C ASP A 136 4.48 -6.53 -5.57
N TYR A 137 4.97 -6.58 -6.81
CA TYR A 137 5.80 -5.52 -7.38
C TYR A 137 5.00 -4.25 -7.61
N GLU A 138 5.54 -3.12 -7.12
CA GLU A 138 4.89 -1.82 -7.23
C GLU A 138 5.24 -1.13 -8.55
N TYR A 139 4.24 -0.56 -9.18
CA TYR A 139 4.34 0.09 -10.49
C TYR A 139 4.73 1.56 -10.34
N ILE A 140 5.89 1.93 -10.88
CA ILE A 140 6.44 3.28 -10.81
C ILE A 140 6.37 3.98 -12.17
N TYR A 141 5.86 5.21 -12.16
CA TYR A 141 5.70 6.04 -13.36
C TYR A 141 6.35 7.41 -13.17
N LEU A 142 6.64 8.10 -14.27
CA LEU A 142 6.97 9.53 -14.20
C LEU A 142 5.69 10.35 -14.08
N THR A 143 5.63 11.23 -13.07
CA THR A 143 4.48 12.11 -12.83
C THR A 143 4.15 12.95 -14.06
N LYS A 144 5.16 13.55 -14.69
CA LYS A 144 5.00 14.33 -15.91
C LYS A 144 4.37 13.55 -17.08
N ASP A 145 4.64 12.25 -17.19
CA ASP A 145 4.10 11.42 -18.25
C ASP A 145 2.61 11.14 -18.03
N LEU A 146 2.21 10.86 -16.77
CA LEU A 146 0.82 10.62 -16.42
C LEU A 146 -0.04 11.89 -16.48
N ILE A 147 0.53 13.06 -16.18
CA ILE A 147 -0.14 14.36 -16.31
C ILE A 147 -0.27 14.76 -17.78
N ASN A 148 0.80 14.66 -18.58
CA ASN A 148 0.79 15.16 -19.97
C ASN A 148 0.11 14.19 -20.93
N LEU A 149 0.18 12.88 -20.69
CA LEU A 149 -0.28 11.82 -21.59
C LEU A 149 0.21 12.04 -23.03
N SER A 150 1.49 12.36 -23.18
CA SER A 150 2.11 12.76 -24.45
C SER A 150 2.69 11.57 -25.20
N GLY A 151 2.67 11.65 -26.53
CA GLY A 151 3.23 10.63 -27.39
C GLY A 151 2.28 9.48 -27.72
N LYS A 152 2.70 8.65 -28.69
CA LYS A 152 1.89 7.56 -29.25
C LYS A 152 1.45 6.53 -28.22
N LYS A 153 2.34 6.22 -27.26
CA LYS A 153 2.07 5.23 -26.21
C LYS A 153 0.89 5.61 -25.30
N TYR A 154 0.63 6.90 -25.08
CA TYR A 154 -0.47 7.39 -24.24
C TYR A 154 -1.73 7.81 -25.03
N HIS A 155 -1.75 7.64 -26.35
CA HIS A 155 -2.84 8.12 -27.19
C HIS A 155 -4.23 7.60 -26.73
N SER A 156 -4.33 6.32 -26.38
CA SER A 156 -5.58 5.75 -25.87
C SER A 156 -6.04 6.40 -24.56
N LYS A 157 -5.12 6.64 -23.61
CA LYS A 157 -5.41 7.27 -22.31
C LYS A 157 -5.81 8.73 -22.50
N LYS A 158 -5.10 9.46 -23.38
CA LYS A 158 -5.44 10.84 -23.73
C LYS A 158 -6.82 10.93 -24.37
N ASN A 159 -7.16 9.99 -25.24
CA ASN A 159 -8.49 9.95 -25.86
C ASN A 159 -9.59 9.70 -24.84
N LEU A 160 -9.38 8.78 -23.87
CA LEU A 160 -10.33 8.54 -22.78
C LEU A 160 -10.49 9.76 -21.88
N TYR A 161 -9.38 10.43 -21.52
CA TYR A 161 -9.41 11.69 -20.77
C TYR A 161 -10.22 12.77 -21.50
N ASN A 162 -9.90 13.00 -22.77
CA ASN A 162 -10.58 14.00 -23.60
C ASN A 162 -12.05 13.66 -23.82
N PHE A 163 -12.37 12.37 -23.98
CA PHE A 163 -13.75 11.91 -24.12
C PHE A 163 -14.57 12.28 -22.88
N PHE A 164 -14.05 11.95 -21.66
CA PHE A 164 -14.74 12.29 -20.41
C PHE A 164 -14.94 13.80 -20.31
N LYS A 165 -13.87 14.57 -20.47
CA LYS A 165 -13.89 16.04 -20.36
C LYS A 165 -14.88 16.70 -21.32
N LYS A 166 -15.07 16.13 -22.52
CA LYS A 166 -15.97 16.68 -23.55
C LYS A 166 -17.43 16.29 -23.37
N ASN A 167 -17.71 15.08 -22.87
CA ASN A 167 -19.05 14.50 -22.92
C ASN A 167 -19.81 14.55 -21.60
N TYR A 168 -19.14 14.91 -20.50
CA TYR A 168 -19.79 14.98 -19.18
C TYR A 168 -19.64 16.38 -18.58
N SER A 169 -20.73 16.87 -17.98
CA SER A 169 -20.69 18.02 -17.09
C SER A 169 -20.25 17.53 -15.71
N PHE A 170 -19.08 17.97 -15.23
CA PHE A 170 -18.51 17.45 -14.02
C PHE A 170 -18.16 18.55 -13.01
N LYS A 171 -18.14 18.18 -11.73
CA LYS A 171 -17.64 18.99 -10.61
C LYS A 171 -16.55 18.21 -9.89
N ILE A 172 -15.48 18.91 -9.54
CA ILE A 172 -14.40 18.38 -8.72
C ILE A 172 -14.55 18.91 -7.29
N SER A 173 -14.37 18.06 -6.31
CA SER A 173 -14.43 18.40 -4.88
C SER A 173 -13.34 17.63 -4.12
N GLU A 174 -12.93 18.17 -2.97
CA GLU A 174 -12.18 17.39 -1.98
C GLU A 174 -13.15 16.56 -1.14
N ILE A 175 -12.66 15.47 -0.55
CA ILE A 175 -13.44 14.65 0.38
C ILE A 175 -13.37 15.32 1.77
N ASN A 176 -14.17 16.35 2.00
CA ASN A 176 -14.09 17.21 3.17
C ASN A 176 -15.41 17.35 3.95
N SER A 177 -16.39 16.50 3.68
CA SER A 177 -17.68 16.56 4.37
C SER A 177 -18.28 15.16 4.55
N PRO A 178 -19.12 14.95 5.58
CA PRO A 178 -19.82 13.68 5.79
C PRO A 178 -20.64 13.25 4.58
N LYS A 179 -21.22 14.20 3.82
CA LYS A 179 -21.96 13.90 2.60
C LYS A 179 -21.07 13.23 1.57
N ILE A 180 -19.91 13.83 1.26
CA ILE A 180 -18.99 13.29 0.24
C ILE A 180 -18.41 11.93 0.70
N ILE A 181 -18.12 11.77 2.00
CA ILE A 181 -17.71 10.48 2.57
C ILE A 181 -18.77 9.41 2.33
N ASN A 182 -20.04 9.72 2.60
CA ASN A 182 -21.15 8.78 2.35
C ASN A 182 -21.29 8.46 0.86
N ASP A 183 -21.19 9.46 -0.02
CA ASP A 183 -21.23 9.25 -1.47
C ASP A 183 -20.08 8.30 -1.93
N CYS A 184 -18.87 8.43 -1.36
CA CYS A 184 -17.75 7.50 -1.63
C CYS A 184 -18.06 6.08 -1.16
N LEU A 185 -18.61 5.92 0.04
CA LEU A 185 -19.01 4.63 0.58
C LEU A 185 -20.13 3.98 -0.24
N ASP A 186 -21.07 4.76 -0.73
CA ASP A 186 -22.14 4.27 -1.60
C ASP A 186 -21.62 3.82 -2.97
N LEU A 187 -20.63 4.51 -3.53
CA LEU A 187 -19.96 4.08 -4.77
C LEU A 187 -19.27 2.71 -4.58
N ILE A 188 -18.61 2.48 -3.45
CA ILE A 188 -17.99 1.19 -3.14
C ILE A 188 -19.03 0.10 -3.00
N ARG A 189 -20.11 0.34 -2.25
CA ARG A 189 -21.23 -0.62 -2.11
C ARG A 189 -21.88 -0.97 -3.44
N LYS A 190 -22.02 0.01 -4.35
CA LYS A 190 -22.53 -0.23 -5.71
C LYS A 190 -21.61 -1.14 -6.51
N TRP A 191 -20.30 -0.93 -6.37
CA TRP A 191 -19.29 -1.74 -7.03
C TRP A 191 -19.27 -3.18 -6.49
N GLU A 192 -19.38 -3.38 -5.17
CA GLU A 192 -19.50 -4.70 -4.54
C GLU A 192 -20.71 -5.48 -5.05
N LYS A 193 -21.88 -4.84 -5.12
CA LYS A 193 -23.12 -5.47 -5.62
C LYS A 193 -23.05 -5.89 -7.08
N SER A 194 -22.16 -5.30 -7.86
CA SER A 194 -21.94 -5.68 -9.27
C SER A 194 -21.09 -6.93 -9.44
N LYS A 195 -20.40 -7.39 -8.38
CA LYS A 195 -19.62 -8.65 -8.37
C LYS A 195 -20.51 -9.80 -7.90
N THR A 196 -20.45 -10.91 -8.60
CA THR A 196 -21.31 -12.10 -8.41
C THR A 196 -21.06 -12.85 -7.09
N PHE A 197 -19.95 -12.55 -6.39
CA PHE A 197 -19.58 -13.13 -5.10
C PHE A 197 -19.12 -12.03 -4.15
N LEU A 198 -19.79 -11.91 -2.99
CA LEU A 198 -19.30 -11.16 -1.84
C LEU A 198 -18.18 -11.98 -1.20
N SER A 199 -16.93 -11.70 -1.57
CA SER A 199 -15.79 -12.29 -0.87
C SER A 199 -15.59 -11.55 0.47
N THR A 200 -15.03 -12.25 1.44
CA THR A 200 -14.63 -11.67 2.73
C THR A 200 -13.68 -10.49 2.53
N GLU A 201 -12.81 -10.57 1.51
CA GLU A 201 -11.87 -9.53 1.10
C GLU A 201 -12.54 -8.19 0.75
N LEU A 202 -13.68 -8.21 0.02
CA LEU A 202 -14.42 -6.99 -0.34
C LEU A 202 -14.99 -6.28 0.89
N LYS A 203 -15.45 -7.03 1.89
CA LYS A 203 -15.95 -6.45 3.14
C LYS A 203 -14.81 -5.79 3.90
N ILE A 204 -13.65 -6.42 3.95
CA ILE A 204 -12.45 -5.87 4.59
C ILE A 204 -12.01 -4.59 3.87
N GLU A 205 -11.95 -4.59 2.54
CA GLU A 205 -11.61 -3.39 1.75
C GLU A 205 -12.58 -2.23 2.04
N TYR A 206 -13.87 -2.51 2.14
CA TYR A 206 -14.87 -1.50 2.50
C TYR A 206 -14.59 -0.88 3.88
N ASP A 207 -14.33 -1.73 4.88
CA ASP A 207 -14.05 -1.27 6.24
C ASP A 207 -12.75 -0.45 6.31
N VAL A 208 -11.72 -0.84 5.55
CA VAL A 208 -10.47 -0.08 5.39
C VAL A 208 -10.75 1.30 4.80
N ILE A 209 -11.44 1.36 3.66
CA ILE A 209 -11.72 2.64 3.00
C ILE A 209 -12.59 3.54 3.89
N ARG A 210 -13.58 2.97 4.57
CA ARG A 210 -14.42 3.70 5.53
C ARG A 210 -13.60 4.30 6.67
N ASP A 211 -12.70 3.54 7.26
CA ASP A 211 -11.83 4.01 8.35
C ASP A 211 -10.93 5.16 7.89
N VAL A 212 -10.33 5.04 6.71
CA VAL A 212 -9.53 6.10 6.08
C VAL A 212 -10.33 7.37 5.86
N LEU A 213 -11.53 7.25 5.27
CA LEU A 213 -12.40 8.39 4.99
C LEU A 213 -12.83 9.13 6.27
N ILE A 214 -13.03 8.42 7.37
CA ILE A 214 -13.37 9.00 8.67
C ILE A 214 -12.15 9.70 9.31
N ASN A 215 -10.96 9.14 9.16
CA ASN A 215 -9.73 9.62 9.77
C ASN A 215 -8.84 10.45 8.82
N PHE A 216 -9.34 10.77 7.65
CA PHE A 216 -8.62 11.39 6.54
C PHE A 216 -7.72 12.56 6.95
N TYR A 217 -8.26 13.50 7.72
CA TYR A 217 -7.52 14.70 8.15
C TYR A 217 -6.35 14.42 9.09
N LYS A 218 -6.37 13.26 9.77
CA LYS A 218 -5.29 12.88 10.68
C LYS A 218 -4.15 12.17 9.95
N LEU A 219 -4.36 11.76 8.69
CA LEU A 219 -3.41 10.98 7.89
C LEU A 219 -2.62 11.83 6.88
N ASP A 220 -2.87 13.17 6.82
CA ASP A 220 -2.24 14.10 5.86
C ASP A 220 -2.41 13.70 4.38
N LEU A 221 -3.48 12.97 4.08
CA LEU A 221 -3.78 12.49 2.75
C LEU A 221 -4.37 13.60 1.87
N LYS A 222 -4.17 13.50 0.56
CA LYS A 222 -4.86 14.28 -0.45
C LYS A 222 -6.00 13.47 -1.03
N SER A 223 -7.08 14.14 -1.44
CA SER A 223 -8.24 13.47 -2.02
C SER A 223 -8.88 14.28 -3.13
N ILE A 224 -9.54 13.56 -4.02
CA ILE A 224 -10.38 14.13 -5.08
C ILE A 224 -11.64 13.29 -5.24
N ALA A 225 -12.78 13.96 -5.40
CA ALA A 225 -14.07 13.36 -5.74
C ALA A 225 -14.62 14.04 -6.99
N ILE A 226 -15.03 13.26 -7.98
CA ILE A 226 -15.56 13.75 -9.26
C ILE A 226 -17.03 13.39 -9.34
N TYR A 227 -17.86 14.41 -9.49
CA TYR A 227 -19.30 14.28 -9.67
C TYR A 227 -19.70 14.54 -11.12
N VAL A 228 -20.63 13.75 -11.65
CA VAL A 228 -21.32 13.96 -12.91
C VAL A 228 -22.82 14.00 -12.63
N ASP A 229 -23.50 15.07 -13.02
CA ASP A 229 -24.94 15.26 -12.78
C ASP A 229 -25.35 14.97 -11.33
N ASN A 230 -24.58 15.51 -10.35
CA ASN A 230 -24.72 15.31 -8.92
C ASN A 230 -24.52 13.87 -8.39
N THR A 231 -24.09 12.95 -9.26
CA THR A 231 -23.74 11.57 -8.88
C THR A 231 -22.22 11.45 -8.78
N LEU A 232 -21.70 10.83 -7.71
CA LEU A 232 -20.27 10.56 -7.59
C LEU A 232 -19.84 9.54 -8.66
N ALA A 233 -18.99 10.00 -9.59
CA ALA A 233 -18.46 9.19 -10.69
C ALA A 233 -17.14 8.49 -10.32
N GLY A 234 -16.37 9.05 -9.38
CA GLY A 234 -15.13 8.44 -8.92
C GLY A 234 -14.43 9.29 -7.87
N PHE A 235 -13.54 8.66 -7.12
CA PHE A 235 -12.67 9.33 -6.15
C PHE A 235 -11.30 8.68 -6.07
N SER A 236 -10.32 9.43 -5.58
CA SER A 236 -8.97 8.96 -5.30
C SER A 236 -8.43 9.55 -4.02
N ILE A 237 -7.57 8.80 -3.34
CA ILE A 237 -6.87 9.17 -2.12
C ILE A 237 -5.40 8.80 -2.28
N GLY A 238 -4.51 9.69 -1.89
CA GLY A 238 -3.07 9.46 -1.95
C GLY A 238 -2.29 10.40 -1.05
N GLU A 239 -1.00 10.18 -0.99
CA GLU A 239 -0.06 11.00 -0.23
C GLU A 239 1.18 11.34 -1.05
N LYS A 240 1.95 12.31 -0.55
CA LYS A 240 3.29 12.61 -1.05
C LYS A 240 4.31 12.09 -0.04
N TYR A 241 5.21 11.23 -0.51
CA TYR A 241 6.35 10.74 0.26
C TYR A 241 7.64 11.03 -0.51
N GLY A 242 8.45 11.95 0.00
CA GLY A 242 9.62 12.46 -0.72
C GLY A 242 9.23 13.02 -2.11
N ASP A 243 9.85 12.50 -3.16
CA ASP A 243 9.60 12.88 -4.55
C ASP A 243 8.54 12.01 -5.25
N THR A 244 7.81 11.18 -4.50
CA THR A 244 6.85 10.21 -5.01
C THR A 244 5.43 10.53 -4.55
N ALA A 245 4.49 10.57 -5.49
CA ALA A 245 3.06 10.50 -5.20
C ALA A 245 2.65 9.04 -5.04
N ILE A 246 2.04 8.68 -3.93
CA ILE A 246 1.51 7.33 -3.68
C ILE A 246 0.00 7.38 -3.83
N ILE A 247 -0.57 6.55 -4.70
CA ILE A 247 -2.01 6.48 -4.92
C ILE A 247 -2.55 5.25 -4.17
N HIS A 248 -3.14 5.48 -3.01
CA HIS A 248 -3.66 4.42 -2.16
C HIS A 248 -4.99 3.86 -2.62
N ILE A 249 -5.91 4.75 -2.99
CA ILE A 249 -7.27 4.37 -3.37
C ILE A 249 -7.65 5.10 -4.65
N GLU A 250 -8.18 4.35 -5.61
CA GLU A 250 -8.76 4.88 -6.84
C GLU A 250 -9.98 4.04 -7.20
N ARG A 251 -11.19 4.61 -7.11
CA ARG A 251 -12.45 3.93 -7.38
C ARG A 251 -13.34 4.78 -8.27
N CYS A 252 -13.89 4.16 -9.32
CA CYS A 252 -14.76 4.84 -10.28
C CYS A 252 -15.96 3.99 -10.68
N ASP A 253 -17.06 4.65 -11.04
CA ASP A 253 -18.18 4.05 -11.76
C ASP A 253 -17.82 3.94 -13.25
N ILE A 254 -17.62 2.71 -13.72
CA ILE A 254 -17.21 2.42 -15.10
C ILE A 254 -18.26 2.78 -16.15
N SER A 255 -19.50 3.08 -15.76
CA SER A 255 -20.54 3.58 -16.65
C SER A 255 -20.18 4.93 -17.27
N PHE A 256 -19.31 5.72 -16.58
CA PHE A 256 -18.76 6.96 -17.09
C PHE A 256 -17.48 6.69 -17.89
N LYS A 257 -17.60 6.54 -19.20
CA LYS A 257 -16.45 6.23 -20.06
C LYS A 257 -15.32 7.26 -19.92
N GLY A 258 -14.11 6.77 -19.61
CA GLY A 258 -12.92 7.61 -19.49
C GLY A 258 -12.65 8.16 -18.09
N ILE A 259 -13.53 7.89 -17.12
CA ILE A 259 -13.43 8.41 -15.73
C ILE A 259 -12.07 8.09 -15.07
N TYR A 260 -11.56 6.86 -15.17
CA TYR A 260 -10.26 6.50 -14.58
C TYR A 260 -9.11 7.34 -15.16
N SER A 261 -9.09 7.56 -16.48
CA SER A 261 -8.04 8.40 -17.10
C SER A 261 -8.18 9.86 -16.70
N PHE A 262 -9.42 10.33 -16.54
CA PHE A 262 -9.70 11.69 -16.10
C PHE A 262 -9.32 11.88 -14.63
N LEU A 263 -9.75 10.99 -13.76
CA LEU A 263 -9.49 11.03 -12.31
C LEU A 263 -7.98 11.00 -12.04
N ASN A 264 -7.26 10.00 -12.56
CA ASN A 264 -5.85 9.81 -12.33
C ASN A 264 -5.02 11.04 -12.74
N ARG A 265 -5.20 11.50 -13.98
CA ARG A 265 -4.50 12.70 -14.46
C ARG A 265 -4.83 13.94 -13.64
N THR A 266 -6.11 14.18 -13.37
CA THR A 266 -6.55 15.39 -12.66
C THR A 266 -6.06 15.41 -11.22
N PHE A 267 -6.07 14.26 -10.55
CA PHE A 267 -5.57 14.13 -9.19
C PHE A 267 -4.07 14.44 -9.10
N LEU A 268 -3.28 13.89 -10.02
CA LEU A 268 -1.85 14.16 -10.10
C LEU A 268 -1.56 15.63 -10.45
N GLU A 269 -2.30 16.20 -11.40
CA GLU A 269 -2.13 17.60 -11.80
C GLU A 269 -2.43 18.57 -10.66
N MET A 270 -3.46 18.29 -9.84
CA MET A 270 -3.89 19.17 -8.75
C MET A 270 -3.00 19.10 -7.51
N TYR A 271 -2.52 17.91 -7.14
CA TYR A 271 -1.90 17.70 -5.82
C TYR A 271 -0.45 17.21 -5.85
N PHE A 272 0.03 16.69 -6.98
CA PHE A 272 1.32 16.01 -7.07
C PHE A 272 2.17 16.45 -8.27
N SER A 273 1.85 17.58 -8.88
CA SER A 273 2.60 18.08 -10.04
C SER A 273 4.07 18.39 -9.75
N ASP A 274 4.43 18.54 -8.48
CA ASP A 274 5.78 18.78 -7.96
C ASP A 274 6.54 17.49 -7.59
N THR A 275 5.95 16.30 -7.79
CA THR A 275 6.63 15.02 -7.59
C THR A 275 7.32 14.56 -8.88
N LEU A 276 8.38 13.75 -8.74
CA LEU A 276 9.06 13.13 -9.88
C LEU A 276 8.38 11.83 -10.30
N TYR A 277 7.93 11.06 -9.32
CA TYR A 277 7.39 9.71 -9.50
C TYR A 277 5.96 9.57 -8.99
N VAL A 278 5.29 8.57 -9.54
CA VAL A 278 4.00 8.08 -9.05
C VAL A 278 4.13 6.60 -8.77
N ASN A 279 3.82 6.19 -7.56
CA ASN A 279 3.67 4.80 -7.15
C ASN A 279 2.17 4.47 -7.16
N ARG A 280 1.76 3.49 -7.97
CA ARG A 280 0.37 3.03 -8.05
C ARG A 280 0.20 1.63 -7.45
N GLN A 281 1.08 1.25 -6.54
CA GLN A 281 1.05 -0.02 -5.81
C GLN A 281 1.12 -1.26 -6.73
N GLU A 282 0.95 -2.45 -6.17
CA GLU A 282 0.98 -3.75 -6.84
C GLU A 282 -0.35 -4.10 -7.52
N ASP A 283 -0.37 -5.22 -8.24
CA ASP A 283 -1.58 -5.77 -8.86
C ASP A 283 -2.16 -6.99 -8.15
N CYS A 284 -1.51 -7.49 -7.09
CA CYS A 284 -1.92 -8.64 -6.27
C CYS A 284 -2.27 -9.87 -7.14
N GLY A 285 -1.57 -10.11 -8.26
CA GLY A 285 -1.84 -11.20 -9.18
C GLY A 285 -3.10 -11.05 -10.03
N ASN A 286 -3.82 -9.94 -9.94
CA ASN A 286 -5.01 -9.67 -10.74
C ASN A 286 -4.64 -9.25 -12.17
N LEU A 287 -4.85 -10.14 -13.15
CA LEU A 287 -4.48 -9.93 -14.55
C LEU A 287 -5.14 -8.69 -15.19
N GLY A 288 -6.37 -8.36 -14.77
CA GLY A 288 -7.08 -7.18 -15.26
C GLY A 288 -6.43 -5.89 -14.75
N LEU A 289 -6.07 -5.86 -13.46
CA LEU A 289 -5.38 -4.75 -12.83
C LEU A 289 -3.96 -4.59 -13.39
N ARG A 290 -3.23 -5.71 -13.56
CA ARG A 290 -1.91 -5.76 -14.21
C ARG A 290 -1.96 -5.11 -15.59
N LYS A 291 -2.85 -5.58 -16.46
CA LYS A 291 -3.04 -5.01 -17.79
C LYS A 291 -3.38 -3.52 -17.76
N SER A 292 -4.20 -3.11 -16.80
CA SER A 292 -4.54 -1.70 -16.62
C SER A 292 -3.32 -0.87 -16.25
N LYS A 293 -2.52 -1.31 -15.26
CA LYS A 293 -1.30 -0.62 -14.80
C LYS A 293 -0.23 -0.57 -15.90
N GLU A 294 0.06 -1.70 -16.55
CA GLU A 294 1.02 -1.77 -17.67
C GLU A 294 0.63 -0.86 -18.84
N SER A 295 -0.66 -0.66 -19.08
CA SER A 295 -1.14 0.23 -20.15
C SER A 295 -0.83 1.72 -19.92
N TYR A 296 -0.31 2.08 -18.75
CA TYR A 296 0.24 3.40 -18.45
C TYR A 296 1.76 3.46 -18.57
N HIS A 297 2.42 2.38 -19.01
CA HIS A 297 3.84 2.28 -19.30
C HIS A 297 4.73 2.65 -18.10
N PRO A 298 4.76 1.83 -17.05
CA PRO A 298 5.64 2.06 -15.92
C PRO A 298 7.10 2.14 -16.38
N ILE A 299 7.88 2.98 -15.72
CA ILE A 299 9.31 3.14 -16.03
C ILE A 299 10.17 2.14 -15.27
N SER A 300 9.67 1.66 -14.14
CA SER A 300 10.33 0.68 -13.27
C SER A 300 9.33 0.03 -12.33
N TYR A 301 9.82 -0.94 -11.58
CA TYR A 301 9.09 -1.60 -10.50
C TYR A 301 9.92 -1.56 -9.23
N ILE A 302 9.28 -1.31 -8.08
CA ILE A 302 9.89 -1.62 -6.78
C ILE A 302 9.62 -3.10 -6.55
N LYS A 303 10.71 -3.88 -6.58
CA LYS A 303 10.65 -5.32 -6.38
C LYS A 303 10.63 -5.63 -4.90
N LYS A 304 9.75 -6.54 -4.51
CA LYS A 304 9.61 -7.04 -3.14
C LYS A 304 9.86 -8.53 -3.09
N CYS A 305 10.39 -9.00 -1.99
CA CYS A 305 10.58 -10.43 -1.75
C CYS A 305 10.39 -10.76 -0.27
N PHE A 306 10.35 -12.04 0.00
CA PHE A 306 10.35 -12.59 1.37
C PHE A 306 11.70 -13.26 1.65
N ILE A 307 12.10 -13.22 2.92
CA ILE A 307 13.35 -13.85 3.40
C ILE A 307 12.99 -14.97 4.37
N LYS A 308 13.46 -16.17 4.06
CA LYS A 308 13.34 -17.36 4.90
C LYS A 308 14.71 -17.72 5.47
N ILE A 309 14.82 -17.84 6.78
CA ILE A 309 16.02 -18.38 7.42
C ILE A 309 15.99 -19.92 7.28
N THR A 310 17.13 -20.53 6.93
CA THR A 310 17.22 -21.95 6.53
C THR A 310 18.12 -22.81 7.39
N ASP A 311 18.76 -22.23 8.45
CA ASP A 311 19.61 -22.95 9.41
C ASP A 311 19.04 -22.99 10.83
#